data_073992c0297f70bab9ac620bf582a77e
#
_entry.id   073992c0297f70bab9ac620bf582a77e
#
_cell.length_a   1.000
_cell.length_b   1.000
_cell.length_c   1.000
_cell.angle_alpha   90.00
_cell.angle_beta   90.00
_cell.angle_gamma   90.00
#
_symmetry.space_group_name_H-M   'P 1'
#
loop_
_entity.id
_entity.type
_entity.pdbx_description
1 polymer ?
#
loop_
_entity_poly.entity_id
_entity_poly.type
_entity_poly.pdbx_seq_one_letter_code
_entity_poly.pdbx_strand_id
1 'polypeptide(L)'
;RDPREEGGLLYRDATKEDPLAEKDIDQETNNHLIRHRIKILLRQMKDIVKDYAENNPARVGQVTIEMARDMKDLSGKTNKEIVSDMNERTRQHKKAAQMLAKHLGIDERHVSPGLIRKVRIAEDMGWRCPYTGQKYDIHDIVSKSDGEAGNVDKDHILPRSQRATDSLSSLVLTFT
;
A
#
# COMPACT_ATOMS: atom_id res chain seq x y z
N ARG A 1 -9.76 -4.75 -28.65
CA ARG A 1 -10.04 -3.42 -29.22
C ARG A 1 -8.85 -2.54 -28.96
N ASP A 2 -8.30 -1.96 -30.01
CA ASP A 2 -7.12 -1.07 -29.92
C ASP A 2 -7.59 0.28 -29.32
N PRO A 3 -7.04 0.73 -28.19
CA PRO A 3 -7.46 2.01 -27.58
C PRO A 3 -7.19 3.22 -28.49
N ARG A 4 -6.52 3.03 -29.62
CA ARG A 4 -6.31 4.06 -30.65
C ARG A 4 -7.53 4.32 -31.54
N GLU A 5 -8.52 3.40 -31.54
CA GLU A 5 -9.75 3.51 -32.38
C GLU A 5 -10.90 4.25 -31.68
N GLU A 6 -10.87 4.40 -30.36
CA GLU A 6 -11.85 5.18 -29.62
C GLU A 6 -11.22 6.54 -29.30
N GLY A 7 -11.68 7.58 -29.98
CA GLY A 7 -11.20 8.96 -29.83
C GLY A 7 -11.22 9.50 -28.40
N GLY A 8 -10.45 8.87 -27.53
CA GLY A 8 -10.15 9.37 -26.20
C GLY A 8 -9.27 10.61 -26.30
N LEU A 9 -9.49 11.57 -25.45
CA LEU A 9 -8.81 12.87 -25.30
C LEU A 9 -7.26 12.80 -25.26
N LEU A 10 -6.66 11.61 -25.27
CA LEU A 10 -5.21 11.37 -25.20
C LEU A 10 -4.56 11.12 -26.57
N TYR A 11 -5.32 10.97 -27.65
CA TYR A 11 -4.82 10.75 -29.00
C TYR A 11 -5.35 11.81 -29.96
N ARG A 12 -4.91 13.05 -29.82
CA ARG A 12 -4.88 13.98 -30.95
C ARG A 12 -3.72 13.58 -31.85
N ASP A 13 -4.03 13.42 -33.12
CA ASP A 13 -3.08 13.16 -34.18
C ASP A 13 -1.85 14.07 -34.03
N ALA A 14 -0.68 13.50 -33.82
CA ALA A 14 0.57 14.26 -33.66
C ALA A 14 0.96 15.08 -34.92
N THR A 15 0.16 14.99 -35.98
CA THR A 15 0.33 15.72 -37.25
C THR A 15 -0.38 17.07 -37.26
N LYS A 16 -1.18 17.42 -36.25
CA LYS A 16 -1.80 18.76 -36.14
C LYS A 16 -1.02 19.60 -35.13
N GLU A 17 -0.61 20.75 -35.62
CA GLU A 17 0.31 21.73 -35.06
C GLU A 17 -0.02 22.33 -33.70
N ASP A 18 -0.73 21.65 -32.81
CA ASP A 18 -1.06 22.25 -31.52
C ASP A 18 -0.84 21.23 -30.39
N PRO A 19 0.37 21.23 -29.78
CA PRO A 19 0.53 20.58 -28.50
C PRO A 19 -0.44 21.25 -27.53
N LEU A 20 -1.15 20.47 -26.70
CA LEU A 20 -2.01 20.91 -25.61
C LEU A 20 -1.53 22.23 -25.03
N ALA A 21 -2.13 23.34 -25.45
CA ALA A 21 -1.78 24.65 -24.93
C ALA A 21 -2.18 24.72 -23.45
N GLU A 22 -1.44 25.46 -22.65
CA GLU A 22 -1.82 25.64 -21.22
C GLU A 22 -3.25 26.15 -21.04
N LYS A 23 -3.82 26.81 -22.06
CA LYS A 23 -5.21 27.29 -22.14
C LYS A 23 -6.24 26.16 -22.14
N ASP A 24 -5.93 25.04 -22.79
CA ASP A 24 -6.87 23.91 -22.90
C ASP A 24 -7.06 23.22 -21.56
N ILE A 25 -6.03 23.18 -20.74
CA ILE A 25 -6.08 22.61 -19.40
C ILE A 25 -7.01 23.42 -18.48
N ASP A 26 -7.06 24.72 -18.66
CA ASP A 26 -7.93 25.59 -17.87
C ASP A 26 -9.42 25.41 -18.20
N GLN A 27 -9.73 24.87 -19.38
CA GLN A 27 -11.09 24.54 -19.82
C GLN A 27 -11.53 23.14 -19.40
N GLU A 28 -10.60 22.18 -19.34
CA GLU A 28 -10.90 20.78 -19.09
C GLU A 28 -11.21 20.45 -17.61
N THR A 29 -10.71 21.23 -16.67
CA THR A 29 -10.98 20.97 -15.25
C THR A 29 -11.01 22.23 -14.41
N ASN A 30 -12.01 22.33 -13.53
CA ASN A 30 -12.14 23.41 -12.55
C ASN A 30 -11.27 23.19 -11.29
N ASN A 31 -10.62 22.03 -11.16
CA ASN A 31 -9.78 21.74 -10.00
C ASN A 31 -8.40 22.39 -10.14
N HIS A 32 -8.17 23.45 -9.36
CA HIS A 32 -6.93 24.23 -9.38
C HIS A 32 -5.67 23.36 -9.11
N LEU A 33 -5.73 22.40 -8.22
CA LEU A 33 -4.58 21.54 -7.90
C LEU A 33 -4.25 20.63 -9.08
N ILE A 34 -5.24 20.07 -9.74
CA ILE A 34 -5.05 19.22 -10.92
C ILE A 34 -4.47 20.05 -12.05
N ARG A 35 -5.04 21.21 -12.36
CA ARG A 35 -4.51 22.14 -13.36
C ARG A 35 -3.04 22.48 -13.13
N HIS A 36 -2.71 22.85 -11.91
CA HIS A 36 -1.33 23.19 -11.54
C HIS A 36 -0.37 22.04 -11.78
N ARG A 37 -0.72 20.82 -11.37
CA ARG A 37 0.13 19.62 -11.57
C ARG A 37 0.30 19.26 -13.03
N ILE A 38 -0.76 19.35 -13.84
CA ILE A 38 -0.69 19.09 -15.28
C ILE A 38 0.21 20.14 -15.96
N LYS A 39 0.12 21.41 -15.60
CA LYS A 39 1.00 22.47 -16.13
C LYS A 39 2.47 22.22 -15.78
N ILE A 40 2.78 21.77 -14.57
CA ILE A 40 4.15 21.39 -14.19
C ILE A 40 4.62 20.22 -15.04
N LEU A 41 3.82 19.17 -15.20
CA LEU A 41 4.15 18.02 -16.03
C LEU A 41 4.44 18.42 -17.48
N LEU A 42 3.60 19.26 -18.09
CA LEU A 42 3.81 19.72 -19.45
C LEU A 42 5.12 20.53 -19.62
N ARG A 43 5.48 21.34 -18.63
CA ARG A 43 6.77 22.05 -18.63
C ARG A 43 7.93 21.09 -18.58
N GLN A 44 7.89 20.12 -17.67
CA GLN A 44 8.92 19.08 -17.59
C GLN A 44 9.04 18.27 -18.88
N MET A 45 7.92 17.92 -19.51
CA MET A 45 7.95 17.24 -20.82
C MET A 45 8.58 18.11 -21.90
N LYS A 46 8.28 19.41 -21.94
CA LYS A 46 8.93 20.33 -22.89
C LYS A 46 10.43 20.43 -22.67
N ASP A 47 10.88 20.47 -21.41
CA ASP A 47 12.29 20.51 -21.05
C ASP A 47 12.98 19.20 -21.48
N ILE A 48 12.37 18.03 -21.25
CA ILE A 48 12.88 16.73 -21.69
C ILE A 48 13.01 16.67 -23.22
N VAL A 49 11.98 17.10 -23.96
CA VAL A 49 12.01 17.13 -25.42
C VAL A 49 13.11 18.07 -25.94
N LYS A 50 13.30 19.21 -25.28
CA LYS A 50 14.36 20.16 -25.61
C LYS A 50 15.74 19.56 -25.37
N ASP A 51 15.97 18.96 -24.21
CA ASP A 51 17.30 18.53 -23.77
C ASP A 51 17.75 17.21 -24.41
N TYR A 52 16.81 16.28 -24.65
CA TYR A 52 17.12 14.92 -25.10
C TYR A 52 16.64 14.58 -26.52
N ALA A 53 15.65 15.31 -27.04
CA ALA A 53 15.07 15.06 -28.35
C ALA A 53 15.34 16.19 -29.38
N GLU A 54 16.28 17.11 -29.10
CA GLU A 54 16.62 18.22 -29.97
C GLU A 54 15.42 19.05 -30.46
N ASN A 55 14.48 19.31 -29.55
CA ASN A 55 13.19 19.95 -29.84
C ASN A 55 12.26 19.19 -30.81
N ASN A 56 12.53 17.92 -31.10
CA ASN A 56 11.71 17.11 -31.98
C ASN A 56 10.84 16.10 -31.17
N PRO A 57 9.55 16.36 -30.94
CA PRO A 57 8.68 15.44 -30.20
C PRO A 57 8.55 14.06 -30.85
N ALA A 58 8.74 13.93 -32.17
CA ALA A 58 8.68 12.65 -32.87
C ALA A 58 9.81 11.68 -32.50
N ARG A 59 10.87 12.16 -31.85
CA ARG A 59 11.94 11.31 -31.29
C ARG A 59 11.58 10.67 -29.95
N VAL A 60 10.50 11.10 -29.32
CA VAL A 60 10.02 10.53 -28.08
C VAL A 60 9.09 9.37 -28.40
N GLY A 61 9.57 8.14 -28.26
CA GLY A 61 8.80 6.93 -28.61
C GLY A 61 7.69 6.61 -27.60
N GLN A 62 7.92 6.88 -26.32
CA GLN A 62 6.93 6.61 -25.27
C GLN A 62 7.16 7.50 -24.05
N VAL A 63 6.09 7.97 -23.44
CA VAL A 63 6.10 8.63 -22.14
C VAL A 63 5.25 7.82 -21.17
N THR A 64 5.85 7.33 -20.09
CA THR A 64 5.14 6.63 -19.01
C THR A 64 4.96 7.58 -17.84
N ILE A 65 3.71 7.82 -17.44
CA ILE A 65 3.37 8.66 -16.30
C ILE A 65 2.88 7.77 -15.18
N GLU A 66 3.66 7.68 -14.11
CA GLU A 66 3.24 7.05 -12.87
C GLU A 66 2.49 8.06 -12.00
N MET A 67 1.22 7.83 -11.78
CA MET A 67 0.42 8.64 -10.87
C MET A 67 0.24 7.91 -9.55
N ALA A 68 0.69 8.52 -8.46
CA ALA A 68 0.28 8.08 -7.13
C ALA A 68 -1.21 8.36 -6.96
N ARG A 69 -2.02 7.30 -6.90
CA ARG A 69 -3.44 7.42 -6.57
C ARG A 69 -3.60 7.81 -5.11
N ASP A 70 -4.53 8.69 -4.84
CA ASP A 70 -4.89 9.01 -3.46
C ASP A 70 -5.43 7.74 -2.79
N MET A 71 -5.06 7.50 -1.53
CA MET A 71 -5.51 6.32 -0.77
C MET A 71 -7.05 6.23 -0.71
N LYS A 72 -7.72 7.36 -0.78
CA LYS A 72 -9.17 7.47 -0.90
C LYS A 72 -9.71 6.76 -2.15
N ASP A 73 -9.06 6.96 -3.29
CA ASP A 73 -9.51 6.39 -4.58
C ASP A 73 -9.32 4.86 -4.61
N LEU A 74 -8.35 4.34 -3.85
CA LEU A 74 -8.08 2.91 -3.76
C LEU A 74 -8.96 2.19 -2.73
N SER A 75 -9.32 2.86 -1.63
CA SER A 75 -10.02 2.24 -0.50
C SER A 75 -11.52 2.51 -0.45
N GLY A 76 -12.02 3.48 -1.23
CA GLY A 76 -13.40 3.98 -1.13
C GLY A 76 -13.70 4.71 0.20
N LYS A 77 -12.68 4.89 1.07
CA LYS A 77 -12.80 5.52 2.38
C LYS A 77 -12.45 7.00 2.33
N THR A 78 -13.06 7.79 3.17
CA THR A 78 -12.69 9.20 3.36
C THR A 78 -11.32 9.30 4.07
N ASN A 79 -10.62 10.42 3.90
CA ASN A 79 -9.34 10.67 4.59
C ASN A 79 -9.47 10.55 6.12
N LYS A 80 -10.64 10.97 6.67
CA LYS A 80 -10.92 10.85 8.10
C LYS A 80 -11.02 9.39 8.56
N GLU A 81 -11.65 8.54 7.80
CA GLU A 81 -11.74 7.10 8.08
C GLU A 81 -10.38 6.42 7.96
N ILE A 82 -9.58 6.80 6.94
CA ILE A 82 -8.23 6.28 6.78
C ILE A 82 -7.35 6.64 7.98
N VAL A 83 -7.38 7.90 8.42
CA VAL A 83 -6.62 8.34 9.61
C VAL A 83 -7.11 7.62 10.87
N SER A 84 -8.42 7.43 11.02
CA SER A 84 -9.00 6.68 12.14
C SER A 84 -8.50 5.24 12.16
N ASP A 85 -8.53 4.55 11.01
CA ASP A 85 -8.03 3.18 10.88
C ASP A 85 -6.52 3.08 11.19
N MET A 86 -5.74 4.06 10.74
CA MET A 86 -4.30 4.10 11.04
C MET A 86 -4.04 4.29 12.54
N ASN A 87 -4.77 5.18 13.19
CA ASN A 87 -4.68 5.40 14.64
C ASN A 87 -5.06 4.14 15.42
N GLU A 88 -6.13 3.46 15.01
CA GLU A 88 -6.56 2.21 15.64
C GLU A 88 -5.51 1.10 15.48
N ARG A 89 -4.92 0.94 14.29
CA ARG A 89 -3.82 -0.01 14.07
C ARG A 89 -2.60 0.31 14.93
N THR A 90 -2.27 1.60 15.09
CA THR A 90 -1.16 2.04 15.94
C THR A 90 -1.45 1.74 17.41
N ARG A 91 -2.68 1.97 17.86
CA ARG A 91 -3.15 1.64 19.22
C ARG A 91 -3.05 0.15 19.51
N GLN A 92 -3.52 -0.68 18.58
CA GLN A 92 -3.44 -2.15 18.70
C GLN A 92 -1.99 -2.63 18.72
N HIS A 93 -1.13 -2.08 17.86
CA HIS A 93 0.29 -2.39 17.85
C HIS A 93 0.96 -2.07 19.19
N LYS A 94 0.69 -0.88 19.73
CA LYS A 94 1.24 -0.45 21.02
C LYS A 94 0.73 -1.34 22.16
N LYS A 95 -0.56 -1.68 22.19
CA LYS A 95 -1.15 -2.59 23.19
C LYS A 95 -0.47 -3.97 23.17
N ALA A 96 -0.27 -4.53 21.99
CA ALA A 96 0.40 -5.82 21.84
C ALA A 96 1.87 -5.76 22.29
N ALA A 97 2.58 -4.67 21.96
CA ALA A 97 3.95 -4.44 22.42
C ALA A 97 4.05 -4.35 23.95
N GLN A 98 3.14 -3.61 24.59
CA GLN A 98 3.09 -3.47 26.05
C GLN A 98 2.78 -4.81 26.74
N MET A 99 1.85 -5.59 26.20
CA MET A 99 1.54 -6.92 26.72
C MET A 99 2.77 -7.83 26.69
N LEU A 100 3.48 -7.86 25.58
CA LEU A 100 4.70 -8.64 25.41
C LEU A 100 5.86 -8.13 26.30
N ALA A 101 6.05 -6.82 26.37
CA ALA A 101 7.08 -6.19 27.20
C ALA A 101 6.89 -6.56 28.67
N LYS A 102 5.66 -6.47 29.16
CA LYS A 102 5.30 -6.87 30.53
C LYS A 102 5.54 -8.35 30.79
N HIS A 103 5.22 -9.21 29.83
CA HIS A 103 5.39 -10.66 29.96
C HIS A 103 6.87 -11.06 29.92
N LEU A 104 7.67 -10.43 29.04
CA LEU A 104 9.10 -10.73 28.88
C LEU A 104 10.00 -9.99 29.89
N GLY A 105 9.47 -9.00 30.63
CA GLY A 105 10.26 -8.17 31.51
C GLY A 105 11.28 -7.26 30.79
N ILE A 106 10.98 -6.84 29.57
CA ILE A 106 11.84 -5.99 28.72
C ILE A 106 11.17 -4.67 28.37
N ASP A 107 11.94 -3.69 27.87
CA ASP A 107 11.38 -2.43 27.34
C ASP A 107 10.59 -2.69 26.04
N GLU A 108 9.49 -1.96 25.85
CA GLU A 108 8.64 -2.03 24.64
C GLU A 108 9.44 -1.90 23.33
N ARG A 109 10.52 -1.12 23.35
CA ARG A 109 11.39 -0.89 22.18
C ARG A 109 12.17 -2.12 21.75
N HIS A 110 12.38 -3.08 22.67
CA HIS A 110 13.12 -4.30 22.40
C HIS A 110 12.23 -5.47 22.05
N VAL A 111 10.90 -5.28 22.02
CA VAL A 111 9.96 -6.33 21.62
C VAL A 111 10.08 -6.57 20.11
N SER A 112 10.26 -7.83 19.72
CA SER A 112 10.36 -8.20 18.31
C SER A 112 9.08 -7.88 17.54
N PRO A 113 9.17 -7.21 16.38
CA PRO A 113 8.00 -6.96 15.51
C PRO A 113 7.27 -8.25 15.10
N GLY A 114 7.97 -9.35 14.99
CA GLY A 114 7.41 -10.68 14.70
C GLY A 114 6.47 -11.16 15.78
N LEU A 115 6.85 -11.00 17.07
CA LEU A 115 6.01 -11.34 18.22
C LEU A 115 4.79 -10.43 18.31
N ILE A 116 4.97 -9.10 18.11
CA ILE A 116 3.85 -8.15 18.08
C ILE A 116 2.83 -8.58 17.02
N ARG A 117 3.31 -8.98 15.84
CA ARG A 117 2.45 -9.45 14.76
C ARG A 117 1.70 -10.72 15.15
N LYS A 118 2.35 -11.69 15.81
CA LYS A 118 1.69 -12.91 16.32
C LYS A 118 0.60 -12.58 17.34
N VAL A 119 0.86 -11.70 18.32
CA VAL A 119 -0.14 -11.30 19.32
C VAL A 119 -1.34 -10.61 18.66
N ARG A 120 -1.13 -9.76 17.68
CA ARG A 120 -2.24 -9.11 16.97
C ARG A 120 -3.11 -10.10 16.21
N ILE A 121 -2.51 -11.09 15.55
CA ILE A 121 -3.26 -12.18 14.91
C ILE A 121 -4.03 -12.98 15.98
N ALA A 122 -3.40 -13.26 17.12
CA ALA A 122 -4.04 -13.94 18.23
C ALA A 122 -5.28 -13.20 18.76
N GLU A 123 -5.16 -11.89 18.94
CA GLU A 123 -6.31 -11.04 19.35
C GLU A 123 -7.44 -11.09 18.33
N ASP A 124 -7.14 -10.95 17.03
CA ASP A 124 -8.12 -11.00 15.96
C ASP A 124 -8.84 -12.37 15.89
N MET A 125 -8.15 -13.45 16.25
CA MET A 125 -8.68 -14.82 16.24
C MET A 125 -9.27 -15.27 17.58
N GLY A 126 -9.35 -14.39 18.57
CA GLY A 126 -9.85 -14.74 19.89
C GLY A 126 -9.01 -15.79 20.62
N TRP A 127 -7.69 -15.81 20.39
CA TRP A 127 -6.72 -16.72 21.03
C TRP A 127 -7.03 -18.21 20.83
N ARG A 128 -7.48 -18.57 19.63
CA ARG A 128 -7.81 -19.96 19.26
C ARG A 128 -7.20 -20.34 17.92
N CYS A 129 -6.68 -21.54 17.83
CA CYS A 129 -6.27 -22.13 16.57
C CYS A 129 -7.52 -22.38 15.69
N PRO A 130 -7.59 -21.88 14.47
CA PRO A 130 -8.76 -22.05 13.60
C PRO A 130 -8.95 -23.50 13.13
N TYR A 131 -7.88 -24.30 13.10
CA TYR A 131 -7.94 -25.68 12.63
C TYR A 131 -8.33 -26.67 13.73
N THR A 132 -7.84 -26.45 14.96
CA THR A 132 -8.06 -27.40 16.06
C THR A 132 -9.06 -26.90 17.10
N GLY A 133 -9.38 -25.60 17.11
CA GLY A 133 -10.19 -24.96 18.13
C GLY A 133 -9.48 -24.84 19.50
N GLN A 134 -8.28 -25.33 19.62
CA GLN A 134 -7.48 -25.27 20.85
C GLN A 134 -7.13 -23.82 21.18
N LYS A 135 -7.19 -23.46 22.47
CA LYS A 135 -6.73 -22.15 22.97
C LYS A 135 -5.22 -22.18 23.10
N TYR A 136 -4.61 -21.06 22.72
CA TYR A 136 -3.21 -20.75 23.02
C TYR A 136 -3.13 -19.45 23.82
N ASP A 137 -2.05 -19.25 24.52
CA ASP A 137 -1.82 -18.06 25.31
C ASP A 137 -0.50 -17.34 24.90
N ILE A 138 -0.13 -16.33 25.68
CA ILE A 138 1.08 -15.57 25.39
C ILE A 138 2.36 -16.39 25.54
N HIS A 139 2.36 -17.42 26.43
CA HIS A 139 3.50 -18.32 26.56
C HIS A 139 3.73 -19.14 25.31
N ASP A 140 2.67 -19.65 24.67
CA ASP A 140 2.77 -20.39 23.42
C ASP A 140 3.34 -19.55 22.28
N ILE A 141 3.11 -18.22 22.30
CA ILE A 141 3.66 -17.30 21.32
C ILE A 141 5.14 -16.98 21.59
N VAL A 142 5.49 -16.83 22.86
CA VAL A 142 6.80 -16.31 23.30
C VAL A 142 7.80 -17.42 23.60
N SER A 143 7.34 -18.65 23.91
CA SER A 143 8.21 -19.74 24.37
C SER A 143 9.24 -20.16 23.32
N LYS A 144 10.20 -19.25 23.13
CA LYS A 144 11.52 -19.48 22.56
C LYS A 144 12.55 -19.27 23.64
N SER A 145 12.67 -20.20 24.53
CA SER A 145 13.93 -20.39 25.24
C SER A 145 14.81 -21.23 24.32
N ASP A 146 15.93 -20.66 23.91
CA ASP A 146 17.08 -21.37 23.39
C ASP A 146 16.93 -22.12 22.05
N GLY A 147 16.31 -21.49 21.07
CA GLY A 147 16.36 -21.98 19.69
C GLY A 147 15.21 -22.89 19.26
N GLU A 148 14.33 -23.26 20.14
CA GLU A 148 13.11 -24.00 19.81
C GLU A 148 12.03 -23.07 19.23
N ALA A 149 11.30 -23.53 18.22
CA ALA A 149 10.15 -22.83 17.68
C ALA A 149 9.08 -22.74 18.76
N GLY A 150 8.47 -21.57 18.98
CA GLY A 150 7.30 -21.45 19.85
C GLY A 150 6.22 -22.43 19.38
N ASN A 151 5.34 -22.86 20.31
CA ASN A 151 4.29 -23.84 20.02
C ASN A 151 3.31 -23.41 18.95
N VAL A 152 3.28 -22.10 18.62
CA VAL A 152 2.42 -21.54 17.58
C VAL A 152 3.21 -20.77 16.55
N ASP A 153 2.89 -20.97 15.28
CA ASP A 153 3.47 -20.20 14.19
C ASP A 153 2.39 -19.63 13.25
N LYS A 154 2.83 -18.68 12.42
CA LYS A 154 1.98 -18.03 11.44
C LYS A 154 1.81 -18.92 10.22
N ASP A 155 0.58 -19.14 9.86
CA ASP A 155 0.23 -19.81 8.62
C ASP A 155 -0.61 -18.88 7.71
N HIS A 156 -0.63 -19.18 6.43
CA HIS A 156 -1.34 -18.40 5.45
C HIS A 156 -2.65 -19.08 5.07
N ILE A 157 -3.77 -18.37 5.18
CA ILE A 157 -5.10 -18.86 4.78
C ILE A 157 -5.10 -19.24 3.31
N LEU A 158 -4.42 -18.46 2.47
CA LEU A 158 -4.25 -18.72 1.04
C LEU A 158 -2.78 -18.91 0.70
N PRO A 159 -2.45 -19.87 -0.17
CA PRO A 159 -1.09 -20.07 -0.65
C PRO A 159 -0.48 -18.77 -1.21
N ARG A 160 0.83 -18.61 -1.02
CA ARG A 160 1.55 -17.40 -1.44
C ARG A 160 1.40 -17.07 -2.93
N SER A 161 1.26 -18.09 -3.76
CA SER A 161 1.04 -17.97 -5.21
C SER A 161 -0.35 -17.41 -5.59
N GLN A 162 -1.31 -17.46 -4.67
CA GLN A 162 -2.71 -17.07 -4.94
C GLN A 162 -3.13 -15.78 -4.24
N ARG A 163 -2.23 -15.12 -3.55
CA ARG A 163 -2.54 -13.91 -2.77
C ARG A 163 -1.82 -12.68 -3.29
N ALA A 164 -2.51 -11.54 -3.23
CA ALA A 164 -1.96 -10.27 -3.66
C ALA A 164 -1.18 -9.54 -2.55
N THR A 165 -1.40 -9.88 -1.26
CA THR A 165 -0.84 -9.13 -0.12
C THR A 165 -0.48 -10.03 1.06
N ASP A 166 0.48 -9.59 1.88
CA ASP A 166 0.88 -10.17 3.16
C ASP A 166 0.22 -9.44 4.35
N SER A 167 -1.06 -9.11 4.24
CA SER A 167 -1.82 -8.44 5.30
C SER A 167 -2.01 -9.35 6.52
N LEU A 168 -2.26 -8.76 7.69
CA LEU A 168 -2.58 -9.53 8.90
C LEU A 168 -3.83 -10.40 8.71
N SER A 169 -4.80 -9.91 7.94
CA SER A 169 -6.04 -10.63 7.62
C SER A 169 -5.86 -11.89 6.75
N SER A 170 -4.69 -12.07 6.14
CA SER A 170 -4.36 -13.28 5.37
C SER A 170 -3.60 -14.34 6.19
N LEU A 171 -3.37 -14.06 7.46
CA LEU A 171 -2.58 -14.88 8.36
C LEU A 171 -3.43 -15.43 9.50
N VAL A 172 -3.11 -16.64 9.92
CA VAL A 172 -3.64 -17.30 11.10
C VAL A 172 -2.50 -17.78 12.00
N LEU A 173 -2.77 -18.06 13.26
CA LEU A 173 -1.84 -18.75 14.16
C LEU A 173 -2.29 -20.17 14.37
N THR A 174 -1.36 -21.09 14.20
CA THR A 174 -1.58 -22.53 14.35
C THR A 174 -0.55 -23.14 15.27
N PHE A 175 -0.92 -24.21 15.97
CA PHE A 175 0.07 -25.05 16.63
C PHE A 175 0.94 -25.74 15.58
N THR A 176 2.24 -25.80 15.84
CA THR A 176 3.24 -26.49 15.02
C THR A 176 3.37 -27.94 15.44
#